data_0abe2a7ea346167cdd33d256f45c26af
#
_entry.id   0abe2a7ea346167cdd33d256f45c26af
#
_cell.length_a   1.000
_cell.length_b   1.000
_cell.length_c   1.000
_cell.angle_alpha   90.00
_cell.angle_beta   90.00
_cell.angle_gamma   90.00
#
_symmetry.space_group_name_H-M   'P 1'
#
loop_
_entity.id
_entity.type
_entity.pdbx_description
1 polymer ?
#
loop_
_entity_poly.entity_id
_entity_poly.type
_entity_poly.pdbx_seq_one_letter_code
_entity_poly.pdbx_strand_id
1 'polypeptide(L)'
;MIGVDAGGGDRLALAVLTQYRMATTEQTHRVIAPEVRIEQTRRRLARLRDEGLVDRITLPQAGRTRVWFPTPYGVHLASEWPEMRGHRPSRTVSDPTAVRLKAGHTLTVTETALAFLQDARRHGELCQPLDWIPEVHHPIGSGEAVIPDALLYYRRGPADGGNSSMLRAFVEVDRATMGPERLAAKLTAYERLHRYVPVVPGTPANHPGTGG
;
A
#
# COMPACT_ATOMS: atom_id res chain seq x y z
N MET A 1 -24.31 -15.52 -6.68
CA MET A 1 -24.19 -14.09 -6.35
C MET A 1 -23.38 -14.03 -5.06
N ILE A 2 -22.14 -13.56 -5.12
CA ILE A 2 -21.27 -13.52 -3.94
C ILE A 2 -21.75 -12.37 -3.08
N GLY A 3 -22.13 -12.68 -1.83
CA GLY A 3 -22.66 -11.71 -0.89
C GLY A 3 -21.62 -10.80 -0.27
N VAL A 4 -20.73 -10.20 -1.08
CA VAL A 4 -19.87 -9.12 -0.60
C VAL A 4 -20.76 -7.94 -0.29
N ASP A 5 -20.88 -7.62 0.98
CA ASP A 5 -21.67 -6.48 1.44
C ASP A 5 -21.12 -5.19 0.80
N ALA A 6 -21.81 -4.70 -0.22
CA ALA A 6 -21.38 -3.56 -1.03
C ALA A 6 -21.37 -2.23 -0.24
N GLY A 7 -21.92 -2.21 0.97
CA GLY A 7 -21.99 -1.01 1.82
C GLY A 7 -21.04 -1.03 3.02
N GLY A 8 -20.28 -2.09 3.23
CA GLY A 8 -19.67 -2.29 4.51
C GLY A 8 -18.17 -2.59 4.52
N GLY A 9 -17.72 -2.93 5.69
CA GLY A 9 -16.35 -3.23 5.99
C GLY A 9 -15.76 -4.44 5.24
N ASP A 10 -16.56 -5.28 4.57
CA ASP A 10 -16.06 -6.42 3.77
C ASP A 10 -15.34 -5.94 2.53
N ARG A 11 -15.95 -4.97 1.83
CA ARG A 11 -15.36 -4.35 0.64
C ARG A 11 -14.06 -3.63 1.01
N LEU A 12 -14.08 -2.83 2.08
CA LEU A 12 -12.88 -2.16 2.58
C LEU A 12 -11.81 -3.18 3.03
N ALA A 13 -12.19 -4.26 3.72
CA ALA A 13 -11.25 -5.28 4.15
C ALA A 13 -10.54 -5.95 2.97
N LEU A 14 -11.27 -6.31 1.91
CA LEU A 14 -10.69 -6.90 0.72
C LEU A 14 -9.83 -5.90 -0.05
N ALA A 15 -10.28 -4.65 -0.20
CA ALA A 15 -9.50 -3.59 -0.84
C ALA A 15 -8.17 -3.34 -0.12
N VAL A 16 -8.20 -3.23 1.21
CA VAL A 16 -6.99 -3.06 2.04
C VAL A 16 -6.05 -4.25 1.89
N LEU A 17 -6.54 -5.49 2.00
CA LEU A 17 -5.69 -6.68 1.83
C LEU A 17 -5.12 -6.77 0.42
N THR A 18 -5.88 -6.37 -0.60
CA THR A 18 -5.41 -6.33 -1.99
C THR A 18 -4.31 -5.30 -2.16
N GLN A 19 -4.47 -4.11 -1.61
CA GLN A 19 -3.49 -3.03 -1.73
C GLN A 19 -2.27 -3.25 -0.85
N TYR A 20 -2.44 -3.65 0.40
CA TYR A 20 -1.36 -3.88 1.38
C TYR A 20 -0.70 -5.25 1.20
N ARG A 21 -1.30 -6.13 0.37
CA ARG A 21 -0.90 -7.51 0.07
C ARG A 21 -1.09 -8.49 1.20
N MET A 22 -0.84 -8.08 2.42
CA MET A 22 -1.12 -8.86 3.62
C MET A 22 -1.22 -7.98 4.84
N ALA A 23 -1.99 -8.44 5.82
CA ALA A 23 -2.09 -7.83 7.14
C ALA A 23 -2.43 -8.89 8.18
N THR A 24 -2.08 -8.64 9.45
CA THR A 24 -2.58 -9.45 10.55
C THR A 24 -4.05 -9.16 10.81
N THR A 25 -4.72 -9.99 11.62
CA THR A 25 -6.10 -9.71 12.06
C THR A 25 -6.18 -8.36 12.77
N GLU A 26 -5.22 -8.08 13.63
CA GLU A 26 -5.12 -6.86 14.44
C GLU A 26 -4.87 -5.63 13.55
N GLN A 27 -3.97 -5.75 12.58
CA GLN A 27 -3.71 -4.69 11.60
C GLN A 27 -4.95 -4.39 10.77
N THR A 28 -5.60 -5.42 10.23
CA THR A 28 -6.85 -5.25 9.49
C THR A 28 -7.92 -4.57 10.34
N HIS A 29 -8.08 -5.01 11.59
CA HIS A 29 -9.04 -4.43 12.53
C HIS A 29 -8.82 -2.93 12.74
N ARG A 30 -7.56 -2.51 13.00
CA ARG A 30 -7.21 -1.09 13.21
C ARG A 30 -7.50 -0.23 11.98
N VAL A 31 -7.44 -0.79 10.78
CA VAL A 31 -7.80 -0.07 9.55
C VAL A 31 -9.31 0.08 9.40
N ILE A 32 -10.04 -1.06 9.42
CA ILE A 32 -11.42 -1.11 8.94
C ILE A 32 -12.48 -0.84 10.00
N ALA A 33 -12.19 -1.11 11.26
CA ALA A 33 -13.20 -1.10 12.31
C ALA A 33 -12.59 -0.95 13.74
N PRO A 34 -11.76 0.09 14.01
CA PRO A 34 -11.06 0.24 15.28
C PRO A 34 -12.00 0.44 16.49
N GLU A 35 -13.21 0.96 16.23
CA GLU A 35 -14.18 1.34 17.27
C GLU A 35 -15.09 0.17 17.73
N VAL A 36 -14.98 -1.00 17.11
CA VAL A 36 -15.80 -2.16 17.46
C VAL A 36 -14.93 -3.30 18.02
N ARG A 37 -15.57 -4.37 18.50
CA ARG A 37 -14.84 -5.53 19.00
C ARG A 37 -14.13 -6.28 17.86
N ILE A 38 -12.89 -6.70 18.06
CA ILE A 38 -12.06 -7.41 17.08
C ILE A 38 -12.71 -8.71 16.57
N GLU A 39 -13.63 -9.30 17.34
CA GLU A 39 -14.38 -10.49 16.94
C GLU A 39 -15.21 -10.25 15.66
N GLN A 40 -15.68 -9.03 15.43
CA GLN A 40 -16.39 -8.68 14.20
C GLN A 40 -15.46 -8.77 12.98
N THR A 41 -14.23 -8.25 13.12
CA THR A 41 -13.20 -8.38 12.08
C THR A 41 -12.82 -9.85 11.85
N ARG A 42 -12.69 -10.64 12.92
CA ARG A 42 -12.41 -12.08 12.81
C ARG A 42 -13.49 -12.82 12.04
N ARG A 43 -14.78 -12.55 12.31
CA ARG A 43 -15.92 -13.14 11.60
C ARG A 43 -15.96 -12.71 10.13
N ARG A 44 -15.68 -11.42 9.86
CA ARG A 44 -15.59 -10.86 8.51
C ARG A 44 -14.51 -11.57 7.68
N LEU A 45 -13.29 -11.65 8.21
CA LEU A 45 -12.18 -12.31 7.54
C LEU A 45 -12.44 -13.81 7.32
N ALA A 46 -13.10 -14.48 8.26
CA ALA A 46 -13.51 -15.88 8.10
C ALA A 46 -14.49 -16.02 6.94
N ARG A 47 -15.54 -15.18 6.87
CA ARG A 47 -16.51 -15.17 5.78
C ARG A 47 -15.87 -14.91 4.41
N LEU A 48 -15.00 -13.88 4.31
CA LEU A 48 -14.26 -13.60 3.06
C LEU A 48 -13.40 -14.79 2.62
N ARG A 49 -12.88 -15.56 3.57
CA ARG A 49 -12.13 -16.78 3.28
C ARG A 49 -13.05 -17.90 2.79
N ASP A 50 -14.19 -18.11 3.42
CA ASP A 50 -15.19 -19.11 3.01
C ASP A 50 -15.72 -18.81 1.61
N GLU A 51 -15.77 -17.54 1.22
CA GLU A 51 -16.11 -17.07 -0.13
C GLU A 51 -14.90 -17.16 -1.11
N GLY A 52 -13.73 -17.60 -0.67
CA GLY A 52 -12.55 -17.76 -1.51
C GLY A 52 -11.86 -16.45 -1.91
N LEU A 53 -12.18 -15.33 -1.25
CA LEU A 53 -11.65 -14.00 -1.59
C LEU A 53 -10.31 -13.72 -0.93
N VAL A 54 -10.10 -14.27 0.26
CA VAL A 54 -8.84 -14.19 1.01
C VAL A 54 -8.42 -15.56 1.51
N ASP A 55 -7.14 -15.71 1.82
CA ASP A 55 -6.64 -16.87 2.55
C ASP A 55 -5.71 -16.40 3.69
N ARG A 56 -5.21 -17.33 4.49
CA ARG A 56 -4.38 -17.03 5.64
C ARG A 56 -3.26 -18.04 5.85
N ILE A 57 -2.19 -17.55 6.47
CA ILE A 57 -1.18 -18.39 7.10
C ILE A 57 -1.13 -18.10 8.60
N THR A 58 -0.51 -19.00 9.35
CA THR A 58 -0.18 -18.76 10.76
C THR A 58 1.35 -18.70 10.89
N LEU A 59 1.85 -17.62 11.49
CA LEU A 59 3.26 -17.46 11.80
C LEU A 59 3.53 -18.02 13.21
N PRO A 60 4.35 -19.08 13.34
CA PRO A 60 4.57 -19.73 14.64
C PRO A 60 5.36 -18.86 15.61
N GLN A 61 6.28 -18.02 15.09
CA GLN A 61 7.20 -17.21 15.90
C GLN A 61 6.56 -15.98 16.57
N ALA A 62 5.35 -15.60 16.15
CA ALA A 62 4.66 -14.41 16.66
C ALA A 62 3.38 -14.78 17.43
N GLY A 63 3.44 -15.74 18.36
CA GLY A 63 2.27 -16.14 19.14
C GLY A 63 1.11 -16.70 18.31
N ARG A 64 1.41 -17.43 17.23
CA ARG A 64 0.43 -17.96 16.27
C ARG A 64 -0.38 -16.87 15.56
N THR A 65 0.26 -15.75 15.24
CA THR A 65 -0.35 -14.64 14.52
C THR A 65 -0.90 -15.08 13.17
N ARG A 66 -2.15 -14.78 12.92
CA ARG A 66 -2.80 -15.01 11.62
C ARG A 66 -2.51 -13.85 10.69
N VAL A 67 -1.95 -14.17 9.52
CA VAL A 67 -1.69 -13.22 8.44
C VAL A 67 -2.63 -13.55 7.29
N TRP A 68 -3.41 -12.57 6.88
CA TRP A 68 -4.39 -12.65 5.81
C TRP A 68 -3.84 -12.02 4.55
N PHE A 69 -4.17 -12.58 3.40
CA PHE A 69 -3.78 -12.08 2.09
C PHE A 69 -4.87 -12.41 1.06
N PRO A 70 -5.01 -11.62 -0.02
CA PRO A 70 -6.03 -11.87 -1.03
C PRO A 70 -5.67 -13.09 -1.88
N THR A 71 -6.68 -13.81 -2.33
CA THR A 71 -6.54 -14.81 -3.40
C THR A 71 -6.47 -14.11 -4.77
N PRO A 72 -6.06 -14.79 -5.86
CA PRO A 72 -6.16 -14.24 -7.21
C PRO A 72 -7.58 -13.81 -7.57
N TYR A 73 -8.58 -14.56 -7.12
CA TYR A 73 -9.98 -14.23 -7.32
C TYR A 73 -10.38 -12.95 -6.55
N GLY A 74 -9.97 -12.85 -5.28
CA GLY A 74 -10.22 -11.64 -4.48
C GLY A 74 -9.58 -10.39 -5.08
N VAL A 75 -8.34 -10.49 -5.60
CA VAL A 75 -7.68 -9.39 -6.31
C VAL A 75 -8.45 -8.98 -7.56
N HIS A 76 -8.85 -9.96 -8.38
CA HIS A 76 -9.63 -9.70 -9.59
C HIS A 76 -10.92 -8.96 -9.26
N LEU A 77 -11.69 -9.45 -8.29
CA LEU A 77 -12.92 -8.81 -7.85
C LEU A 77 -12.69 -7.38 -7.35
N ALA A 78 -11.68 -7.17 -6.50
CA ALA A 78 -11.38 -5.84 -5.97
C ALA A 78 -10.95 -4.87 -7.06
N SER A 79 -10.23 -5.32 -8.09
CA SER A 79 -9.77 -4.47 -9.20
C SER A 79 -10.88 -3.84 -10.03
N GLU A 80 -12.09 -4.44 -10.01
CA GLU A 80 -13.27 -3.90 -10.69
C GLU A 80 -13.89 -2.69 -9.94
N TRP A 81 -13.49 -2.45 -8.71
CA TRP A 81 -14.11 -1.40 -7.89
C TRP A 81 -13.54 -0.02 -8.25
N PRO A 82 -14.39 1.04 -8.24
CA PRO A 82 -13.96 2.40 -8.57
C PRO A 82 -12.82 2.91 -7.70
N GLU A 83 -12.82 2.59 -6.39
CA GLU A 83 -11.80 3.00 -5.44
C GLU A 83 -10.44 2.33 -5.66
N MET A 84 -10.42 1.20 -6.38
CA MET A 84 -9.20 0.48 -6.73
C MET A 84 -8.66 0.84 -8.13
N ARG A 85 -9.40 1.67 -8.89
CA ARG A 85 -8.98 2.12 -10.22
C ARG A 85 -7.71 2.96 -10.11
N GLY A 86 -6.74 2.65 -10.95
CA GLY A 86 -5.42 3.30 -10.93
C GLY A 86 -4.42 2.69 -9.94
N HIS A 87 -4.88 1.84 -9.05
CA HIS A 87 -4.01 1.01 -8.23
C HIS A 87 -3.70 -0.27 -9.01
N ARG A 88 -2.54 -0.35 -9.65
CA ARG A 88 -2.11 -1.63 -10.19
C ARG A 88 -1.92 -2.58 -9.00
N PRO A 89 -2.70 -3.67 -8.92
CA PRO A 89 -2.37 -4.70 -7.96
C PRO A 89 -0.97 -5.18 -8.33
N SER A 90 -0.02 -4.91 -7.46
CA SER A 90 1.30 -5.47 -7.61
C SER A 90 1.16 -6.99 -7.66
N ARG A 91 2.16 -7.68 -8.20
CA ARG A 91 2.17 -9.14 -8.26
C ARG A 91 1.75 -9.73 -6.92
N THR A 92 0.51 -10.18 -6.86
CA THR A 92 -0.09 -10.71 -5.64
C THR A 92 0.63 -11.98 -5.28
N VAL A 93 1.18 -12.02 -4.11
CA VAL A 93 1.75 -13.25 -3.57
C VAL A 93 0.58 -14.03 -2.96
N SER A 94 0.04 -14.97 -3.71
CA SER A 94 -1.03 -15.87 -3.26
C SER A 94 -0.51 -17.24 -2.83
N ASP A 95 0.76 -17.54 -3.10
CA ASP A 95 1.39 -18.78 -2.64
C ASP A 95 1.76 -18.66 -1.14
N PRO A 96 1.27 -19.55 -0.27
CA PRO A 96 1.53 -19.52 1.16
C PRO A 96 3.01 -19.51 1.55
N THR A 97 3.88 -20.16 0.76
CA THR A 97 5.33 -20.18 1.01
C THR A 97 5.95 -18.81 0.74
N ALA A 98 5.61 -18.21 -0.39
CA ALA A 98 6.07 -16.87 -0.72
C ALA A 98 5.51 -15.81 0.24
N VAL A 99 4.27 -15.98 0.73
CA VAL A 99 3.69 -15.14 1.80
C VAL A 99 4.54 -15.24 3.07
N ARG A 100 4.92 -16.43 3.52
CA ARG A 100 5.78 -16.60 4.72
C ARG A 100 7.12 -15.91 4.58
N LEU A 101 7.77 -16.03 3.43
CA LEU A 101 9.08 -15.41 3.17
C LEU A 101 9.03 -13.89 3.21
N LYS A 102 7.94 -13.29 2.72
CA LYS A 102 7.77 -11.85 2.66
C LYS A 102 7.11 -11.24 3.91
N ALA A 103 6.46 -12.05 4.74
CA ALA A 103 5.61 -11.58 5.83
C ALA A 103 6.33 -10.59 6.75
N GLY A 104 7.56 -10.88 7.15
CA GLY A 104 8.30 -10.03 8.09
C GLY A 104 8.45 -8.58 7.60
N HIS A 105 8.86 -8.38 6.36
CA HIS A 105 9.00 -7.04 5.78
C HIS A 105 7.63 -6.41 5.49
N THR A 106 6.76 -7.12 4.79
CA THR A 106 5.45 -6.57 4.38
C THR A 106 4.58 -6.17 5.57
N LEU A 107 4.58 -6.96 6.66
CA LEU A 107 3.84 -6.58 7.87
C LEU A 107 4.43 -5.35 8.57
N THR A 108 5.75 -5.14 8.48
CA THR A 108 6.37 -3.91 9.00
C THR A 108 5.98 -2.70 8.15
N VAL A 109 5.96 -2.85 6.82
CA VAL A 109 5.46 -1.80 5.89
C VAL A 109 4.00 -1.48 6.19
N THR A 110 3.16 -2.50 6.42
CA THR A 110 1.75 -2.33 6.83
C THR A 110 1.64 -1.61 8.18
N GLU A 111 2.50 -1.93 9.14
CA GLU A 111 2.50 -1.27 10.46
C GLU A 111 2.87 0.22 10.35
N THR A 112 3.79 0.56 9.46
CA THR A 112 4.15 1.95 9.17
C THR A 112 2.96 2.72 8.58
N ALA A 113 2.23 2.13 7.64
CA ALA A 113 0.98 2.71 7.11
C ALA A 113 -0.04 2.99 8.21
N LEU A 114 -0.19 2.04 9.14
CA LEU A 114 -1.10 2.16 10.28
C LEU A 114 -0.70 3.28 11.23
N ALA A 115 0.59 3.51 11.44
CA ALA A 115 1.05 4.62 12.26
C ALA A 115 0.59 5.97 11.69
N PHE A 116 0.74 6.19 10.38
CA PHE A 116 0.24 7.40 9.72
C PHE A 116 -1.29 7.51 9.76
N LEU A 117 -1.99 6.42 9.48
CA LEU A 117 -3.46 6.39 9.52
C LEU A 117 -4.00 6.72 10.93
N GLN A 118 -3.40 6.16 11.97
CA GLN A 118 -3.78 6.44 13.35
C GLN A 118 -3.41 7.85 13.78
N ASP A 119 -2.29 8.38 13.29
CA ASP A 119 -1.88 9.75 13.54
C ASP A 119 -2.87 10.74 12.94
N ALA A 120 -3.25 10.56 11.67
CA ALA A 120 -4.26 11.37 11.01
C ALA A 120 -5.60 11.35 11.77
N ARG A 121 -6.05 10.17 12.20
CA ARG A 121 -7.29 10.04 12.99
C ARG A 121 -7.23 10.81 14.31
N ARG A 122 -6.08 10.81 15.00
CA ARG A 122 -5.90 11.54 16.25
C ARG A 122 -5.92 13.06 16.06
N HIS A 123 -5.43 13.55 14.93
CA HIS A 123 -5.35 14.96 14.63
C HIS A 123 -6.52 15.50 13.80
N GLY A 124 -7.48 14.65 13.42
CA GLY A 124 -8.58 15.03 12.52
C GLY A 124 -8.11 15.38 11.10
N GLU A 125 -6.98 14.81 10.69
CA GLU A 125 -6.37 15.00 9.37
C GLU A 125 -6.83 13.90 8.40
N LEU A 126 -6.59 14.10 7.10
CA LEU A 126 -7.01 13.16 6.07
C LEU A 126 -5.86 12.25 5.64
N CYS A 127 -5.99 10.98 5.99
CA CYS A 127 -5.22 9.87 5.44
C CYS A 127 -6.18 8.69 5.32
N GLN A 128 -6.55 8.36 4.10
CA GLN A 128 -7.45 7.23 3.87
C GLN A 128 -6.66 5.93 3.82
N PRO A 129 -7.28 4.78 4.17
CA PRO A 129 -6.58 3.49 4.10
C PRO A 129 -5.93 3.20 2.74
N LEU A 130 -6.54 3.65 1.64
CA LEU A 130 -6.03 3.42 0.30
C LEU A 130 -5.07 4.51 -0.22
N ASP A 131 -4.77 5.54 0.59
CA ASP A 131 -3.73 6.56 0.29
C ASP A 131 -2.30 6.03 0.47
N TRP A 132 -2.17 4.78 0.90
CA TRP A 132 -0.92 4.04 1.02
C TRP A 132 -0.76 3.05 -0.12
N ILE A 133 0.18 3.29 -1.03
CA ILE A 133 0.37 2.50 -2.24
C ILE A 133 1.73 1.80 -2.20
N PRO A 134 1.79 0.48 -1.96
CA PRO A 134 3.06 -0.25 -1.90
C PRO A 134 3.72 -0.40 -3.27
N GLU A 135 5.05 -0.39 -3.28
CA GLU A 135 5.93 -0.76 -4.41
C GLU A 135 5.55 -0.12 -5.76
N VAL A 136 5.32 1.20 -5.75
CA VAL A 136 5.09 1.95 -7.00
C VAL A 136 6.39 2.04 -7.80
N HIS A 137 6.33 1.58 -9.04
CA HIS A 137 7.47 1.60 -9.95
C HIS A 137 7.64 2.99 -10.57
N HIS A 138 8.77 3.63 -10.29
CA HIS A 138 9.15 4.93 -10.84
C HIS A 138 10.34 4.77 -11.81
N PRO A 139 10.11 4.77 -13.12
CA PRO A 139 11.19 4.68 -14.09
C PRO A 139 12.05 5.94 -14.05
N ILE A 140 13.39 5.78 -14.17
CA ILE A 140 14.37 6.88 -14.20
C ILE A 140 15.24 6.87 -15.46
N GLY A 141 14.74 6.26 -16.53
CA GLY A 141 15.47 6.12 -17.80
C GLY A 141 16.37 4.87 -17.82
N SER A 142 16.91 4.57 -19.01
CA SER A 142 17.88 3.47 -19.22
C SER A 142 17.45 2.09 -18.69
N GLY A 143 16.15 1.84 -18.53
CA GLY A 143 15.62 0.60 -17.96
C GLY A 143 15.72 0.50 -16.45
N GLU A 144 16.21 1.52 -15.78
CA GLU A 144 16.27 1.60 -14.32
C GLU A 144 14.99 2.18 -13.71
N ALA A 145 14.71 1.81 -12.48
CA ALA A 145 13.57 2.32 -11.72
C ALA A 145 13.86 2.41 -10.24
N VAL A 146 13.20 3.35 -9.57
CA VAL A 146 13.10 3.38 -8.10
C VAL A 146 11.77 2.76 -7.71
N ILE A 147 11.82 1.83 -6.77
CA ILE A 147 10.64 1.16 -6.23
C ILE A 147 10.69 1.32 -4.70
N PRO A 148 10.04 2.36 -4.15
CA PRO A 148 9.92 2.52 -2.71
C PRO A 148 9.08 1.40 -2.10
N ASP A 149 9.25 1.14 -0.81
CA ASP A 149 8.38 0.21 -0.08
C ASP A 149 6.92 0.69 -0.10
N ALA A 150 6.70 2.02 -0.07
CA ALA A 150 5.39 2.61 -0.32
C ALA A 150 5.47 4.08 -0.78
N LEU A 151 4.38 4.53 -1.39
CA LEU A 151 4.04 5.92 -1.64
C LEU A 151 2.88 6.28 -0.72
N LEU A 152 3.05 7.34 0.08
CA LEU A 152 2.04 7.86 0.99
C LEU A 152 1.47 9.17 0.45
N TYR A 153 0.16 9.31 0.48
CA TYR A 153 -0.56 10.57 0.37
C TYR A 153 -1.15 10.93 1.74
N TYR A 154 -0.81 12.10 2.25
CA TYR A 154 -1.26 12.55 3.56
C TYR A 154 -1.66 14.02 3.48
N ARG A 155 -2.89 14.34 3.82
CA ARG A 155 -3.36 15.72 3.86
C ARG A 155 -3.30 16.23 5.29
N ARG A 156 -2.36 17.13 5.54
CA ARG A 156 -2.23 17.83 6.82
C ARG A 156 -3.14 19.05 6.85
N GLY A 157 -3.84 19.23 7.97
CA GLY A 157 -4.82 20.30 8.17
C GLY A 157 -6.25 19.78 8.25
N PRO A 158 -7.22 20.64 8.55
CA PRO A 158 -8.59 20.23 8.82
C PRO A 158 -9.24 19.56 7.61
N ALA A 159 -10.07 18.56 7.90
CA ALA A 159 -10.73 17.72 6.88
C ALA A 159 -11.73 18.50 6.01
N ASP A 160 -12.21 19.65 6.48
CA ASP A 160 -13.16 20.53 5.77
C ASP A 160 -12.55 21.35 4.62
N GLY A 161 -11.25 21.18 4.36
CA GLY A 161 -10.57 21.82 3.23
C GLY A 161 -10.05 23.24 3.48
N GLY A 162 -10.01 23.68 4.74
CA GLY A 162 -9.34 24.94 5.11
C GLY A 162 -7.87 24.96 4.70
N ASN A 163 -7.01 25.68 5.38
CA ASN A 163 -5.57 25.76 5.05
C ASN A 163 -4.88 24.40 5.19
N SER A 164 -5.03 23.55 4.18
CA SER A 164 -4.50 22.17 4.15
C SER A 164 -3.36 22.04 3.14
N SER A 165 -2.36 21.24 3.48
CA SER A 165 -1.25 20.87 2.59
C SER A 165 -1.25 19.38 2.30
N MET A 166 -0.96 19.00 1.04
CA MET A 166 -0.81 17.62 0.63
C MET A 166 0.67 17.22 0.75
N LEU A 167 0.96 16.28 1.63
CA LEU A 167 2.24 15.61 1.66
C LEU A 167 2.18 14.38 0.75
N ARG A 168 3.15 14.27 -0.14
CA ARG A 168 3.42 13.07 -0.91
C ARG A 168 4.82 12.60 -0.55
N ALA A 169 4.95 11.38 -0.04
CA ALA A 169 6.23 10.87 0.43
C ALA A 169 6.51 9.46 -0.08
N PHE A 170 7.76 9.21 -0.47
CA PHE A 170 8.29 7.86 -0.60
C PHE A 170 8.67 7.35 0.78
N VAL A 171 8.26 6.14 1.08
CA VAL A 171 8.55 5.49 2.36
C VAL A 171 9.44 4.28 2.13
N GLU A 172 10.51 4.21 2.91
CA GLU A 172 11.41 3.07 2.98
C GLU A 172 11.42 2.54 4.40
N VAL A 173 11.20 1.25 4.54
CA VAL A 173 11.12 0.58 5.84
C VAL A 173 12.33 -0.32 6.02
N ASP A 174 13.33 0.18 6.73
CA ASP A 174 14.49 -0.62 7.11
C ASP A 174 14.30 -1.24 8.50
N ARG A 175 14.53 -2.54 8.59
CA ARG A 175 14.49 -3.31 9.83
C ARG A 175 15.89 -3.47 10.45
N ALA A 176 16.75 -2.46 10.27
CA ALA A 176 18.16 -2.50 10.64
C ALA A 176 18.94 -3.63 9.93
N THR A 177 18.55 -3.95 8.70
CA THR A 177 19.20 -4.97 7.85
C THR A 177 19.95 -4.38 6.68
N MET A 178 19.83 -3.06 6.48
CA MET A 178 20.50 -2.35 5.37
C MET A 178 21.83 -1.77 5.83
N GLY A 179 22.91 -2.14 5.13
CA GLY A 179 24.21 -1.53 5.36
C GLY A 179 24.28 -0.09 4.80
N PRO A 180 25.26 0.71 5.26
CA PRO A 180 25.40 2.11 4.86
C PRO A 180 25.52 2.30 3.35
N GLU A 181 26.22 1.40 2.66
CA GLU A 181 26.42 1.45 1.21
C GLU A 181 25.10 1.28 0.44
N ARG A 182 24.24 0.37 0.90
CA ARG A 182 22.91 0.16 0.30
C ARG A 182 22.00 1.36 0.54
N LEU A 183 22.08 1.96 1.72
CA LEU A 183 21.32 3.18 2.03
C LEU A 183 21.80 4.33 1.13
N ALA A 184 23.10 4.52 0.98
CA ALA A 184 23.68 5.54 0.09
C ALA A 184 23.23 5.32 -1.37
N ALA A 185 23.28 4.08 -1.86
CA ALA A 185 22.80 3.75 -3.20
C ALA A 185 21.31 4.07 -3.40
N LYS A 186 20.46 3.80 -2.40
CA LYS A 186 19.04 4.18 -2.43
C LYS A 186 18.86 5.70 -2.50
N LEU A 187 19.57 6.46 -1.66
CA LEU A 187 19.51 7.93 -1.67
C LEU A 187 19.94 8.50 -3.03
N THR A 188 21.00 7.96 -3.62
CA THR A 188 21.44 8.35 -4.97
C THR A 188 20.36 8.04 -6.02
N ALA A 189 19.68 6.91 -5.92
CA ALA A 189 18.58 6.57 -6.83
C ALA A 189 17.38 7.53 -6.68
N TYR A 190 17.05 7.95 -5.45
CA TYR A 190 16.02 8.96 -5.21
C TYR A 190 16.44 10.36 -5.72
N GLU A 191 17.69 10.73 -5.58
CA GLU A 191 18.22 11.97 -6.16
C GLU A 191 18.06 11.99 -7.69
N ARG A 192 18.39 10.87 -8.35
CA ARG A 192 18.19 10.71 -9.79
C ARG A 192 16.71 10.78 -10.17
N LEU A 193 15.83 10.14 -9.40
CA LEU A 193 14.38 10.22 -9.62
C LEU A 193 13.86 11.66 -9.51
N HIS A 194 14.33 12.40 -8.52
CA HIS A 194 13.94 13.80 -8.33
C HIS A 194 14.37 14.70 -9.50
N ARG A 195 15.51 14.41 -10.11
CA ARG A 195 16.03 15.15 -11.27
C ARG A 195 15.53 14.64 -12.62
N TYR A 196 14.84 13.49 -12.63
CA TYR A 196 14.40 12.87 -13.88
C TYR A 196 13.23 13.62 -14.50
N VAL A 197 13.45 14.09 -15.73
CA VAL A 197 12.40 14.67 -16.57
C VAL A 197 11.98 13.62 -17.59
N PRO A 198 10.74 13.11 -17.56
CA PRO A 198 10.26 12.15 -18.55
C PRO A 198 10.36 12.75 -19.96
N VAL A 199 10.99 12.04 -20.89
CA VAL A 199 10.93 12.38 -22.30
C VAL A 199 9.56 11.99 -22.81
N VAL A 200 8.71 12.97 -23.11
CA VAL A 200 7.42 12.74 -23.77
C VAL A 200 7.70 12.50 -25.26
N PRO A 201 7.45 11.31 -25.82
CA PRO A 201 7.61 11.08 -27.25
C PRO A 201 6.67 12.02 -28.01
N GLY A 202 7.22 12.87 -28.88
CA GLY A 202 6.45 13.73 -29.77
C GLY A 202 6.50 15.25 -29.52
N THR A 203 7.24 15.71 -28.50
CA THR A 203 7.52 17.15 -28.38
C THR A 203 8.80 17.47 -29.18
N PRO A 204 8.73 18.22 -30.31
CA PRO A 204 9.93 18.62 -31.03
C PRO A 204 10.83 19.44 -30.12
N ALA A 205 12.11 19.09 -30.08
CA ALA A 205 13.12 19.87 -29.36
C ALA A 205 13.08 21.31 -29.91
N ASN A 206 12.75 22.27 -29.03
CA ASN A 206 12.83 23.67 -29.35
C ASN A 206 14.32 24.01 -29.52
N HIS A 207 14.82 23.98 -30.75
CA HIS A 207 16.12 24.53 -31.06
C HIS A 207 16.07 26.05 -30.78
N PRO A 208 16.96 26.59 -29.94
CA PRO A 208 17.12 28.04 -29.87
C PRO A 208 17.63 28.49 -31.22
N GLY A 209 16.77 29.28 -31.89
CA GLY A 209 17.13 29.86 -33.21
C GLY A 209 18.42 30.67 -33.09
N THR A 210 19.41 30.25 -33.85
CA THR A 210 20.55 31.10 -34.21
C THR A 210 20.00 32.25 -35.06
N GLY A 211 19.78 33.40 -34.40
CA GLY A 211 19.56 34.67 -35.09
C GLY A 211 20.87 35.09 -35.73
N GLY A 212 20.89 35.17 -37.04
CA GLY A 212 21.83 35.95 -37.81
C GLY A 212 21.37 37.39 -37.98
#